data_130cde371badd04a995048c7a3fec910
#
_entry.id   130cde371badd04a995048c7a3fec910
#
_cell.length_a   1.000
_cell.length_b   1.000
_cell.length_c   1.000
_cell.angle_alpha   90.00
_cell.angle_beta   90.00
_cell.angle_gamma   90.00
#
_symmetry.space_group_name_H-M   'P 1'
#
loop_
_entity.id
_entity.type
_entity.pdbx_description
1 polymer ?
#
loop_
_entity_poly.entity_id
_entity_poly.type
_entity_poly.pdbx_seq_one_letter_code
_entity_poly.pdbx_strand_id
1 'polypeptide(L)'
;VNSVTVVNNDSYINEYIKYFYDICVDPNKVNRVLINQINFADACDFNNVNVFCVPKFVPTSDGYYPPYLSESFKNLLVNTAGERKMVSNTVVPRDPIYMGFGIGYTDSPTLSLDILNNTYLYIVRKTNNKINKDTITARVGAVITAFFEPKNNKLGQQLSFSSLMNDILSIEGVRRAYTKNESTGSTIETISFLSFNPVYETSDISIVNQDITLPYFKFPYLYSPFSISSRIKVIDE
;
A
#
# COMPACT_ATOMS: atom_id res chain seq x y z
N VAL A 1 -4.74 -4.25 -17.23
CA VAL A 1 -3.62 -3.85 -16.39
C VAL A 1 -3.94 -2.49 -15.78
N ASN A 2 -3.77 -2.34 -14.45
CA ASN A 2 -4.01 -1.07 -13.76
C ASN A 2 -2.77 -0.16 -13.79
N SER A 3 -1.59 -0.75 -13.67
CA SER A 3 -0.33 0.00 -13.68
C SER A 3 0.80 -0.86 -14.25
N VAL A 4 1.76 -0.21 -14.90
CA VAL A 4 3.00 -0.83 -15.40
C VAL A 4 4.16 0.10 -15.09
N THR A 5 5.25 -0.46 -14.60
CA THR A 5 6.53 0.23 -14.46
C THR A 5 7.63 -0.62 -15.04
N VAL A 6 8.52 0.03 -15.79
CA VAL A 6 9.66 -0.61 -16.47
C VAL A 6 10.95 -0.06 -15.87
N VAL A 7 11.82 -0.94 -15.42
CA VAL A 7 13.09 -0.56 -14.81
C VAL A 7 14.25 -1.37 -15.39
N ASN A 8 15.44 -0.78 -15.37
CA ASN A 8 16.66 -1.48 -15.71
C ASN A 8 17.06 -2.49 -14.62
N ASN A 9 18.03 -3.32 -14.90
CA ASN A 9 18.46 -4.35 -13.95
C ASN A 9 19.16 -3.77 -12.72
N ASP A 10 19.89 -2.68 -12.85
CA ASP A 10 20.56 -2.02 -11.73
C ASP A 10 19.55 -1.52 -10.67
N SER A 11 18.53 -0.78 -11.08
CA SER A 11 17.45 -0.36 -10.18
C SER A 11 16.70 -1.55 -9.57
N TYR A 12 16.48 -2.61 -10.35
CA TYR A 12 15.84 -3.83 -9.87
C TYR A 12 16.62 -4.48 -8.72
N ILE A 13 17.93 -4.61 -8.86
CA ILE A 13 18.79 -5.25 -7.85
C ILE A 13 18.93 -4.33 -6.64
N ASN A 14 19.27 -3.06 -6.85
CA ASN A 14 19.57 -2.13 -5.76
C ASN A 14 18.36 -1.73 -4.92
N GLU A 15 17.14 -1.84 -5.46
CA GLU A 15 15.95 -1.45 -4.75
C GLU A 15 15.04 -2.64 -4.42
N TYR A 16 14.63 -3.42 -5.43
CA TYR A 16 13.66 -4.52 -5.23
C TYR A 16 14.28 -5.74 -4.54
N ILE A 17 15.43 -6.20 -5.04
CA ILE A 17 16.12 -7.35 -4.41
C ILE A 17 16.63 -6.99 -3.02
N LYS A 18 17.16 -5.77 -2.86
CA LYS A 18 17.60 -5.28 -1.56
C LYS A 18 16.44 -5.20 -0.55
N TYR A 19 15.26 -4.75 -0.97
CA TYR A 19 14.07 -4.75 -0.13
C TYR A 19 13.76 -6.15 0.42
N PHE A 20 13.77 -7.18 -0.43
CA PHE A 20 13.56 -8.55 0.05
C PHE A 20 14.68 -9.02 0.97
N TYR A 21 15.91 -8.64 0.66
CA TYR A 21 17.05 -8.96 1.51
C TYR A 21 16.90 -8.36 2.91
N ASP A 22 16.55 -7.10 3.00
CA ASP A 22 16.38 -6.37 4.26
C ASP A 22 15.21 -6.93 5.11
N ILE A 23 14.16 -7.44 4.45
CA ILE A 23 12.97 -7.98 5.13
C ILE A 23 13.13 -9.47 5.48
N CYS A 24 13.66 -10.27 4.57
CA CYS A 24 13.65 -11.73 4.68
C CYS A 24 14.92 -12.29 5.34
N VAL A 25 15.99 -11.50 5.41
CA VAL A 25 17.26 -11.96 5.96
C VAL A 25 17.49 -11.36 7.34
N ASP A 26 17.60 -12.22 8.35
CA ASP A 26 18.04 -11.81 9.68
C ASP A 26 19.43 -11.14 9.55
N PRO A 27 19.58 -9.85 9.93
CA PRO A 27 20.85 -9.14 9.83
C PRO A 27 21.99 -9.83 10.61
N ASN A 28 21.66 -10.67 11.59
CA ASN A 28 22.62 -11.47 12.33
C ASN A 28 23.04 -12.77 11.63
N LYS A 29 22.35 -13.15 10.55
CA LYS A 29 22.59 -14.37 9.77
C LYS A 29 22.94 -14.04 8.30
N VAL A 30 23.74 -13.01 8.10
CA VAL A 30 24.15 -12.58 6.75
C VAL A 30 24.74 -13.75 5.96
N ASN A 31 23.99 -14.23 4.99
CA ASN A 31 24.45 -15.27 4.10
C ASN A 31 25.30 -14.64 2.99
N ARG A 32 26.64 -14.70 3.16
CA ARG A 32 27.60 -14.19 2.18
C ARG A 32 27.41 -14.79 0.78
N VAL A 33 26.88 -16.02 0.70
CA VAL A 33 26.61 -16.68 -0.58
C VAL A 33 25.50 -15.96 -1.33
N LEU A 34 24.43 -15.56 -0.62
CA LEU A 34 23.31 -14.81 -1.22
C LEU A 34 23.77 -13.43 -1.71
N ILE A 35 24.57 -12.71 -0.90
CA ILE A 35 25.14 -11.42 -1.32
C ILE A 35 26.00 -11.57 -2.57
N ASN A 36 26.85 -12.58 -2.60
CA ASN A 36 27.69 -12.85 -3.76
C ASN A 36 26.85 -13.23 -5.00
N GLN A 37 25.76 -13.98 -4.81
CA GLN A 37 24.83 -14.30 -5.92
C GLN A 37 24.12 -13.06 -6.45
N ILE A 38 23.71 -12.15 -5.58
CA ILE A 38 23.09 -10.86 -5.98
C ILE A 38 24.10 -10.03 -6.74
N ASN A 39 25.32 -9.87 -6.22
CA ASN A 39 26.38 -9.11 -6.87
C ASN A 39 26.80 -9.73 -8.21
N PHE A 40 26.79 -11.06 -8.31
CA PHE A 40 27.09 -11.77 -9.55
C PHE A 40 25.98 -11.58 -10.60
N ALA A 41 24.72 -11.66 -10.19
CA ALA A 41 23.59 -11.40 -11.05
C ALA A 41 23.59 -9.95 -11.57
N ASP A 42 23.95 -8.99 -10.72
CA ASP A 42 24.14 -7.59 -11.10
C ASP A 42 25.21 -7.45 -12.18
N ALA A 43 26.34 -8.09 -12.00
CA ALA A 43 27.47 -8.03 -12.94
C ALA A 43 27.20 -8.70 -14.30
N CYS A 44 26.28 -9.66 -14.37
CA CYS A 44 26.08 -10.49 -15.57
C CYS A 44 24.82 -10.17 -16.38
N ASP A 45 23.83 -9.49 -15.82
CA ASP A 45 22.49 -9.33 -16.39
C ASP A 45 22.16 -7.90 -16.83
N PHE A 46 23.15 -7.16 -17.36
CA PHE A 46 23.00 -5.75 -17.77
C PHE A 46 21.88 -5.49 -18.78
N ASN A 47 21.50 -6.50 -19.54
CA ASN A 47 20.53 -6.38 -20.61
C ASN A 47 19.10 -6.72 -20.19
N ASN A 48 18.86 -7.04 -18.94
CA ASN A 48 17.53 -7.34 -18.45
C ASN A 48 16.72 -6.05 -18.22
N VAL A 49 15.50 -6.06 -18.72
CA VAL A 49 14.49 -5.03 -18.49
C VAL A 49 13.39 -5.64 -17.65
N ASN A 50 13.27 -5.21 -16.42
CA ASN A 50 12.28 -5.72 -15.49
C ASN A 50 10.97 -4.93 -15.63
N VAL A 51 9.85 -5.64 -15.84
CA VAL A 51 8.54 -5.04 -16.08
C VAL A 51 7.59 -5.45 -14.95
N PHE A 52 7.29 -4.51 -14.06
CA PHE A 52 6.31 -4.69 -13.01
C PHE A 52 4.92 -4.37 -13.53
N CYS A 53 4.00 -5.32 -13.40
CA CYS A 53 2.65 -5.16 -13.88
C CYS A 53 1.64 -5.42 -12.76
N VAL A 54 0.74 -4.47 -12.54
CA VAL A 54 -0.42 -4.64 -11.66
C VAL A 54 -1.62 -5.07 -12.50
N PRO A 55 -2.14 -6.29 -12.35
CA PRO A 55 -3.36 -6.72 -13.02
C PRO A 55 -4.57 -5.87 -12.61
N LYS A 56 -5.66 -6.01 -13.33
CA LYS A 56 -6.93 -5.40 -12.93
C LYS A 56 -7.43 -6.09 -11.67
N PHE A 57 -7.71 -5.31 -10.63
CA PHE A 57 -8.32 -5.83 -9.42
C PHE A 57 -9.75 -6.29 -9.70
N VAL A 58 -10.08 -7.45 -9.17
CA VAL A 58 -11.44 -7.98 -9.20
C VAL A 58 -11.97 -7.91 -7.76
N PRO A 59 -13.09 -7.21 -7.52
CA PRO A 59 -13.69 -7.19 -6.19
C PRO A 59 -14.17 -8.61 -5.81
N THR A 60 -13.90 -9.01 -4.58
CA THR A 60 -14.39 -10.24 -3.98
C THR A 60 -15.38 -9.91 -2.86
N SER A 61 -16.10 -10.90 -2.33
CA SER A 61 -17.02 -10.73 -1.19
C SER A 61 -16.32 -10.14 0.04
N ASP A 62 -15.04 -10.42 0.20
CA ASP A 62 -14.25 -10.04 1.38
C ASP A 62 -13.35 -8.80 1.16
N GLY A 63 -13.43 -8.18 -0.01
CA GLY A 63 -12.62 -7.04 -0.41
C GLY A 63 -11.82 -7.27 -1.68
N TYR A 64 -10.84 -6.39 -1.94
CA TYR A 64 -9.90 -6.58 -3.04
C TYR A 64 -8.81 -7.55 -2.62
N TYR A 65 -8.72 -8.68 -3.33
CA TYR A 65 -7.57 -9.55 -3.21
C TYR A 65 -6.49 -9.08 -4.19
N PRO A 66 -5.24 -8.84 -3.74
CA PRO A 66 -4.18 -8.41 -4.64
C PRO A 66 -3.91 -9.46 -5.72
N PRO A 67 -4.16 -9.16 -7.01
CA PRO A 67 -3.99 -10.14 -8.07
C PRO A 67 -2.54 -10.20 -8.52
N TYR A 68 -2.06 -11.41 -8.83
CA TYR A 68 -0.79 -11.65 -9.51
C TYR A 68 -1.01 -12.01 -10.97
N LEU A 69 -0.01 -11.72 -11.81
CA LEU A 69 -0.04 -12.13 -13.20
C LEU A 69 0.05 -13.65 -13.31
N SER A 70 -0.82 -14.25 -14.14
CA SER A 70 -0.67 -15.66 -14.49
C SER A 70 0.60 -15.89 -15.32
N GLU A 71 1.20 -17.07 -15.21
CA GLU A 71 2.37 -17.44 -16.01
C GLU A 71 2.10 -17.34 -17.52
N SER A 72 0.87 -17.69 -17.95
CA SER A 72 0.47 -17.53 -19.35
C SER A 72 0.54 -16.09 -19.81
N PHE A 73 0.14 -15.13 -18.96
CA PHE A 73 0.20 -13.72 -19.30
C PHE A 73 1.65 -13.19 -19.27
N LYS A 74 2.47 -13.65 -18.33
CA LYS A 74 3.91 -13.33 -18.29
C LYS A 74 4.61 -13.79 -19.57
N ASN A 75 4.32 -15.01 -20.01
CA ASN A 75 4.85 -15.56 -21.27
C ASN A 75 4.37 -14.77 -22.50
N LEU A 76 3.10 -14.35 -22.52
CA LEU A 76 2.57 -13.49 -23.58
C LEU A 76 3.31 -12.14 -23.65
N LEU A 77 3.58 -11.53 -22.50
CA LEU A 77 4.35 -10.28 -22.42
C LEU A 77 5.77 -10.46 -23.00
N VAL A 78 6.45 -11.54 -22.60
CA VAL A 78 7.81 -11.85 -23.10
C VAL A 78 7.81 -12.05 -24.60
N ASN A 79 6.87 -12.82 -25.13
CA ASN A 79 6.77 -13.11 -26.57
C ASN A 79 6.46 -11.85 -27.38
N THR A 80 5.45 -11.07 -26.93
CA THR A 80 5.06 -9.82 -27.63
C THR A 80 6.18 -8.77 -27.60
N ALA A 81 6.88 -8.65 -26.47
CA ALA A 81 8.04 -7.78 -26.36
C ALA A 81 9.22 -8.32 -27.18
N GLY A 82 9.38 -9.64 -27.28
CA GLY A 82 10.42 -10.31 -28.05
C GLY A 82 10.43 -9.94 -29.54
N GLU A 83 9.26 -9.69 -30.12
CA GLU A 83 9.13 -9.27 -31.51
C GLU A 83 9.60 -7.83 -31.78
N ARG A 84 9.72 -7.01 -30.75
CA ARG A 84 9.98 -5.56 -30.86
C ARG A 84 11.22 -5.08 -30.10
N LYS A 85 11.89 -5.96 -29.38
CA LYS A 85 13.08 -5.62 -28.59
C LYS A 85 14.37 -5.65 -29.42
N MET A 86 15.40 -4.96 -28.94
CA MET A 86 16.75 -5.18 -29.42
C MET A 86 17.21 -6.61 -29.09
N VAL A 87 18.03 -7.20 -29.95
CA VAL A 87 18.48 -8.60 -29.84
C VAL A 87 19.12 -8.91 -28.48
N SER A 88 19.79 -7.92 -27.89
CA SER A 88 20.51 -8.07 -26.63
C SER A 88 19.63 -7.94 -25.37
N ASN A 89 18.40 -7.41 -25.47
CA ASN A 89 17.59 -7.12 -24.28
C ASN A 89 16.64 -8.28 -23.97
N THR A 90 16.56 -8.65 -22.69
CA THR A 90 15.58 -9.62 -22.18
C THR A 90 14.54 -8.92 -21.32
N VAL A 91 13.28 -9.11 -21.65
CA VAL A 91 12.15 -8.58 -20.86
C VAL A 91 11.76 -9.62 -19.81
N VAL A 92 11.77 -9.22 -18.54
CA VAL A 92 11.46 -10.08 -17.41
C VAL A 92 10.24 -9.52 -16.69
N PRO A 93 9.07 -10.16 -16.79
CA PRO A 93 7.89 -9.78 -16.03
C PRO A 93 8.10 -10.04 -14.53
N ARG A 94 7.73 -9.07 -13.70
CA ARG A 94 7.83 -9.14 -12.24
C ARG A 94 6.48 -8.86 -11.60
N ASP A 95 6.23 -9.51 -10.50
CA ASP A 95 5.07 -9.21 -9.67
C ASP A 95 5.36 -8.02 -8.75
N PRO A 96 4.40 -7.10 -8.57
CA PRO A 96 4.54 -5.98 -7.66
C PRO A 96 4.41 -6.45 -6.21
N ILE A 97 4.90 -5.63 -5.29
CA ILE A 97 4.64 -5.80 -3.87
C ILE A 97 3.41 -4.99 -3.51
N TYR A 98 2.41 -5.66 -2.96
CA TYR A 98 1.20 -5.02 -2.50
C TYR A 98 1.35 -4.56 -1.06
N MET A 99 1.06 -3.28 -0.82
CA MET A 99 1.05 -2.69 0.52
C MET A 99 -0.39 -2.47 0.95
N GLY A 100 -0.84 -3.23 1.95
CA GLY A 100 -2.14 -3.05 2.60
C GLY A 100 -2.13 -1.83 3.52
N PHE A 101 -3.17 -1.01 3.44
CA PHE A 101 -3.39 0.11 4.33
C PHE A 101 -4.69 -0.09 5.10
N GLY A 102 -4.65 0.04 6.42
CA GLY A 102 -5.82 0.05 7.29
C GLY A 102 -5.72 1.16 8.32
N ILE A 103 -6.85 1.69 8.80
CA ILE A 103 -6.83 2.71 9.86
C ILE A 103 -6.13 2.11 11.08
N GLY A 104 -5.00 2.69 11.47
CA GLY A 104 -4.16 2.15 12.54
C GLY A 104 -3.24 3.22 13.13
N TYR A 105 -3.13 3.23 14.48
CA TYR A 105 -2.23 4.09 15.23
C TYR A 105 -1.86 3.48 16.57
N THR A 106 -0.63 3.66 16.98
CA THR A 106 -0.15 3.36 18.34
C THR A 106 1.11 4.14 18.63
N ASP A 107 1.32 4.48 19.89
CA ASP A 107 2.58 5.05 20.40
C ASP A 107 3.55 3.94 20.84
N SER A 108 3.12 2.67 20.84
CA SER A 108 3.96 1.54 21.18
C SER A 108 5.02 1.30 20.11
N PRO A 109 6.25 0.97 20.49
CA PRO A 109 7.27 0.56 19.54
C PRO A 109 6.99 -0.81 18.90
N THR A 110 6.11 -1.63 19.51
CA THR A 110 5.73 -2.93 18.97
C THR A 110 4.55 -2.77 18.04
N LEU A 111 4.76 -3.04 16.77
CA LEU A 111 3.72 -2.99 15.75
C LEU A 111 3.18 -4.40 15.46
N SER A 112 1.87 -4.51 15.37
CA SER A 112 1.16 -5.74 14.97
C SER A 112 -0.12 -5.40 14.22
N LEU A 113 -0.69 -6.36 13.51
CA LEU A 113 -1.98 -6.18 12.83
C LEU A 113 -3.17 -6.01 13.80
N ASP A 114 -3.01 -6.40 15.06
CA ASP A 114 -4.04 -6.20 16.10
C ASP A 114 -4.38 -4.73 16.32
N ILE A 115 -3.44 -3.82 15.97
CA ILE A 115 -3.68 -2.37 16.01
C ILE A 115 -4.89 -2.00 15.16
N LEU A 116 -5.07 -2.64 14.01
CA LEU A 116 -6.21 -2.40 13.11
C LEU A 116 -7.55 -2.70 13.79
N ASN A 117 -7.57 -3.67 14.71
CA ASN A 117 -8.80 -4.08 15.38
C ASN A 117 -9.29 -3.08 16.43
N ASN A 118 -8.37 -2.30 16.99
CA ASN A 118 -8.62 -1.41 18.12
C ASN A 118 -8.52 0.08 17.76
N THR A 119 -8.21 0.40 16.50
CA THR A 119 -8.06 1.79 16.05
C THR A 119 -9.26 2.24 15.24
N TYR A 120 -9.71 3.46 15.53
CA TYR A 120 -10.85 4.10 14.89
C TYR A 120 -10.50 5.53 14.46
N LEU A 121 -11.09 5.95 13.35
CA LEU A 121 -11.12 7.34 12.91
C LEU A 121 -12.33 8.01 13.57
N TYR A 122 -12.08 8.97 14.42
CA TYR A 122 -13.10 9.78 15.07
C TYR A 122 -13.36 11.05 14.25
N ILE A 123 -14.62 11.27 13.95
CA ILE A 123 -15.11 12.46 13.26
C ILE A 123 -15.96 13.26 14.25
N VAL A 124 -15.52 14.47 14.56
CA VAL A 124 -16.29 15.40 15.38
C VAL A 124 -17.25 16.17 14.47
N ARG A 125 -18.53 16.06 14.75
CA ARG A 125 -19.59 16.73 14.02
C ARG A 125 -19.72 18.19 14.47
N LYS A 126 -19.97 19.11 13.50
CA LYS A 126 -20.28 20.50 13.80
C LYS A 126 -21.55 20.61 14.65
N THR A 127 -21.52 21.44 15.68
CA THR A 127 -22.68 21.77 16.51
C THR A 127 -23.83 22.27 15.63
N ASN A 128 -25.04 21.85 15.94
CA ASN A 128 -26.26 22.20 15.19
C ASN A 128 -26.34 21.69 13.74
N ASN A 129 -25.55 20.70 13.36
CA ASN A 129 -25.67 20.09 12.05
C ASN A 129 -26.86 19.10 12.02
N LYS A 130 -27.69 19.20 10.98
CA LYS A 130 -28.85 18.32 10.77
C LYS A 130 -28.51 17.00 10.05
N ILE A 131 -27.28 16.85 9.57
CA ILE A 131 -26.86 15.64 8.83
C ILE A 131 -26.72 14.47 9.81
N ASN A 132 -27.30 13.33 9.46
CA ASN A 132 -27.19 12.10 10.26
C ASN A 132 -25.74 11.62 10.33
N LYS A 133 -25.36 11.06 11.47
CA LYS A 133 -24.03 10.45 11.71
C LYS A 133 -23.71 9.37 10.66
N ASP A 134 -24.67 8.52 10.34
CA ASP A 134 -24.50 7.46 9.33
C ASP A 134 -24.18 8.02 7.94
N THR A 135 -24.78 9.16 7.60
CA THR A 135 -24.49 9.85 6.34
C THR A 135 -23.06 10.38 6.32
N ILE A 136 -22.58 10.95 7.43
CA ILE A 136 -21.19 11.41 7.55
C ILE A 136 -20.24 10.21 7.46
N THR A 137 -20.52 9.13 8.20
CA THR A 137 -19.73 7.89 8.16
C THR A 137 -19.62 7.34 6.74
N ALA A 138 -20.74 7.26 6.02
CA ALA A 138 -20.77 6.77 4.64
C ALA A 138 -19.95 7.66 3.70
N ARG A 139 -20.06 8.99 3.82
CA ARG A 139 -19.30 9.96 2.99
C ARG A 139 -17.79 9.85 3.27
N VAL A 140 -17.39 9.81 4.55
CA VAL A 140 -15.98 9.65 4.94
C VAL A 140 -15.44 8.31 4.43
N GLY A 141 -16.19 7.22 4.61
CA GLY A 141 -15.82 5.90 4.10
C GLY A 141 -15.64 5.89 2.59
N ALA A 142 -16.53 6.56 1.85
CA ALA A 142 -16.44 6.69 0.39
C ALA A 142 -15.18 7.46 -0.05
N VAL A 143 -14.81 8.54 0.64
CA VAL A 143 -13.60 9.31 0.35
C VAL A 143 -12.35 8.45 0.57
N ILE A 144 -12.25 7.73 1.69
CA ILE A 144 -11.12 6.84 1.96
C ILE A 144 -11.06 5.70 0.93
N THR A 145 -12.19 5.09 0.61
CA THR A 145 -12.25 4.01 -0.39
C THR A 145 -11.82 4.49 -1.76
N ALA A 146 -12.28 5.69 -2.18
CA ALA A 146 -11.90 6.29 -3.46
C ALA A 146 -10.41 6.64 -3.53
N PHE A 147 -9.81 7.07 -2.42
CA PHE A 147 -8.38 7.35 -2.33
C PHE A 147 -7.52 6.11 -2.60
N PHE A 148 -7.93 4.95 -2.07
CA PHE A 148 -7.22 3.68 -2.27
C PHE A 148 -7.78 2.84 -3.43
N GLU A 149 -8.71 3.36 -4.23
CA GLU A 149 -9.29 2.59 -5.33
C GLU A 149 -8.22 2.20 -6.35
N PRO A 150 -8.05 0.89 -6.65
CA PRO A 150 -6.94 0.42 -7.47
C PRO A 150 -6.83 1.08 -8.85
N LYS A 151 -7.95 1.50 -9.44
CA LYS A 151 -7.95 2.19 -10.74
C LYS A 151 -7.31 3.59 -10.69
N ASN A 152 -7.30 4.23 -9.52
CA ASN A 152 -6.75 5.56 -9.30
C ASN A 152 -5.28 5.50 -8.87
N ASN A 153 -4.79 4.33 -8.48
CA ASN A 153 -3.47 4.13 -7.93
C ASN A 153 -2.48 3.59 -8.98
N LYS A 154 -1.20 3.91 -8.78
CA LYS A 154 -0.09 3.49 -9.64
C LYS A 154 1.08 2.96 -8.80
N LEU A 155 1.92 2.17 -9.44
CA LEU A 155 3.21 1.79 -8.88
C LEU A 155 4.07 3.02 -8.63
N GLY A 156 4.74 3.07 -7.49
CA GLY A 156 5.66 4.15 -7.15
C GLY A 156 5.03 5.52 -6.95
N GLN A 157 3.73 5.57 -6.66
CA GLN A 157 3.06 6.85 -6.49
C GLN A 157 3.34 7.50 -5.14
N GLN A 158 3.18 8.81 -5.10
CA GLN A 158 3.06 9.56 -3.86
C GLN A 158 1.63 9.44 -3.32
N LEU A 159 1.50 9.08 -2.06
CA LEU A 159 0.26 9.10 -1.30
C LEU A 159 0.22 10.36 -0.44
N SER A 160 -0.72 11.26 -0.73
CA SER A 160 -0.91 12.49 0.03
C SER A 160 -2.01 12.32 1.06
N PHE A 161 -1.65 11.91 2.26
CA PHE A 161 -2.58 11.81 3.39
C PHE A 161 -3.05 13.17 3.88
N SER A 162 -2.25 14.21 3.65
CA SER A 162 -2.65 15.60 3.88
C SER A 162 -3.82 16.00 3.00
N SER A 163 -3.82 15.62 1.71
CA SER A 163 -4.95 15.84 0.80
C SER A 163 -6.18 15.05 1.25
N LEU A 164 -6.01 13.77 1.58
CA LEU A 164 -7.10 12.93 2.09
C LEU A 164 -7.74 13.54 3.34
N MET A 165 -6.94 14.06 4.26
CA MET A 165 -7.45 14.72 5.46
C MET A 165 -8.26 15.98 5.11
N ASN A 166 -7.78 16.79 4.17
CA ASN A 166 -8.50 17.97 3.69
C ASN A 166 -9.84 17.60 3.03
N ASP A 167 -9.86 16.53 2.23
CA ASP A 167 -11.08 16.03 1.60
C ASP A 167 -12.10 15.58 2.65
N ILE A 168 -11.66 14.88 3.71
CA ILE A 168 -12.52 14.50 4.84
C ILE A 168 -13.05 15.73 5.58
N LEU A 169 -12.21 16.72 5.86
CA LEU A 169 -12.61 17.93 6.55
C LEU A 169 -13.53 18.84 5.71
N SER A 170 -13.51 18.70 4.38
CA SER A 170 -14.40 19.41 3.46
C SER A 170 -15.84 18.85 3.45
N ILE A 171 -16.03 17.64 3.99
CA ILE A 171 -17.37 17.02 4.06
C ILE A 171 -18.26 17.87 4.96
N GLU A 172 -19.44 18.21 4.43
CA GLU A 172 -20.43 18.97 5.18
C GLU A 172 -20.79 18.27 6.50
N GLY A 173 -20.67 19.00 7.59
CA GLY A 173 -20.95 18.48 8.94
C GLY A 173 -19.72 18.04 9.70
N VAL A 174 -18.58 17.86 9.05
CA VAL A 174 -17.31 17.53 9.72
C VAL A 174 -16.65 18.81 10.22
N ARG A 175 -16.24 18.81 11.48
CA ARG A 175 -15.45 19.89 12.10
C ARG A 175 -13.99 19.50 12.27
N ARG A 176 -13.76 18.27 12.73
CA ARG A 176 -12.43 17.76 13.09
C ARG A 176 -12.41 16.26 12.85
N ALA A 177 -11.27 15.73 12.52
CA ALA A 177 -11.01 14.29 12.47
C ALA A 177 -9.71 13.96 13.18
N TYR A 178 -9.66 12.82 13.87
CA TYR A 178 -8.48 12.32 14.55
C TYR A 178 -8.53 10.79 14.64
N THR A 179 -7.38 10.17 14.75
CA THR A 179 -7.27 8.71 14.91
C THR A 179 -6.98 8.36 16.36
N LYS A 180 -7.70 7.38 16.92
CA LYS A 180 -7.52 6.91 18.28
C LYS A 180 -7.49 5.39 18.34
N ASN A 181 -6.52 4.85 19.05
CA ASN A 181 -6.48 3.45 19.47
C ASN A 181 -7.16 3.31 20.82
N GLU A 182 -8.26 2.57 20.88
CA GLU A 182 -9.05 2.40 22.11
C GLU A 182 -8.38 1.47 23.14
N SER A 183 -7.53 0.57 22.67
CA SER A 183 -6.81 -0.36 23.56
C SER A 183 -5.71 0.33 24.36
N THR A 184 -4.93 1.19 23.70
CA THR A 184 -3.80 1.90 24.33
C THR A 184 -4.17 3.29 24.80
N GLY A 185 -5.28 3.86 24.31
CA GLY A 185 -5.65 5.26 24.53
C GLY A 185 -4.88 6.26 23.66
N SER A 186 -3.93 5.80 22.87
CA SER A 186 -3.10 6.65 21.98
C SER A 186 -3.96 7.39 20.97
N THR A 187 -3.68 8.67 20.77
CA THR A 187 -4.46 9.55 19.88
C THR A 187 -3.55 10.42 19.05
N ILE A 188 -3.88 10.60 17.77
CA ILE A 188 -3.20 11.53 16.87
C ILE A 188 -4.21 12.41 16.13
N GLU A 189 -3.94 13.71 16.04
CA GLU A 189 -4.81 14.75 15.46
C GLU A 189 -4.84 14.76 13.92
N THR A 190 -4.67 13.61 13.32
CA THR A 190 -4.74 13.40 11.88
C THR A 190 -5.26 12.01 11.57
N ILE A 191 -5.51 11.73 10.29
CA ILE A 191 -5.73 10.37 9.84
C ILE A 191 -4.41 9.60 9.87
N SER A 192 -4.45 8.39 10.41
CA SER A 192 -3.28 7.51 10.48
C SER A 192 -3.63 6.13 9.96
N PHE A 193 -2.71 5.56 9.21
CA PHE A 193 -2.82 4.22 8.66
C PHE A 193 -1.68 3.34 9.14
N LEU A 194 -1.99 2.09 9.38
CA LEU A 194 -1.01 1.02 9.43
C LEU A 194 -0.78 0.53 8.01
N SER A 195 0.43 0.63 7.52
CA SER A 195 0.84 0.01 6.26
C SER A 195 1.59 -1.29 6.54
N PHE A 196 1.34 -2.31 5.75
CA PHE A 196 1.99 -3.62 5.91
C PHE A 196 2.01 -4.39 4.60
N ASN A 197 2.98 -5.29 4.48
CA ASN A 197 3.02 -6.26 3.40
C ASN A 197 2.24 -7.51 3.85
N PRO A 198 1.18 -7.93 3.15
CA PRO A 198 0.37 -9.09 3.55
C PRO A 198 1.14 -10.42 3.54
N VAL A 199 2.30 -10.48 2.88
CA VAL A 199 3.15 -11.67 2.85
C VAL A 199 4.18 -11.66 3.99
N TYR A 200 4.62 -10.45 4.40
CA TYR A 200 5.67 -10.24 5.41
C TYR A 200 5.18 -9.32 6.54
N GLU A 201 4.02 -9.64 7.10
CA GLU A 201 3.27 -8.81 8.04
C GLU A 201 4.07 -8.30 9.24
N THR A 202 5.04 -9.10 9.70
CA THR A 202 5.86 -8.74 10.88
C THR A 202 7.13 -7.97 10.54
N SER A 203 7.55 -7.96 9.28
CA SER A 203 8.84 -7.41 8.87
C SER A 203 8.72 -6.10 8.10
N ASP A 204 7.58 -5.85 7.46
CA ASP A 204 7.32 -4.62 6.70
C ASP A 204 5.99 -4.00 7.16
N ILE A 205 5.97 -3.59 8.41
CA ILE A 205 4.83 -2.92 9.05
C ILE A 205 5.26 -1.55 9.56
N SER A 206 4.48 -0.53 9.27
CA SER A 206 4.76 0.84 9.71
C SER A 206 3.50 1.67 9.90
N ILE A 207 3.60 2.68 10.79
CA ILE A 207 2.55 3.71 10.94
C ILE A 207 2.82 4.82 9.95
N VAL A 208 1.80 5.19 9.19
CA VAL A 208 1.85 6.24 8.19
C VAL A 208 0.78 7.30 8.48
N ASN A 209 1.22 8.48 8.84
CA ASN A 209 0.39 9.65 9.15
C ASN A 209 0.82 10.91 8.41
N GLN A 210 1.77 10.77 7.49
CA GLN A 210 2.33 11.84 6.66
C GLN A 210 2.34 11.40 5.20
N ASP A 211 2.52 12.36 4.30
CA ASP A 211 2.68 12.09 2.88
C ASP A 211 3.91 11.21 2.64
N ILE A 212 3.74 10.16 1.85
CA ILE A 212 4.82 9.21 1.53
C ILE A 212 4.91 9.00 0.02
N THR A 213 6.12 8.71 -0.45
CA THR A 213 6.34 8.21 -1.81
C THR A 213 6.69 6.73 -1.73
N LEU A 214 5.90 5.92 -2.40
CA LEU A 214 6.16 4.48 -2.47
C LEU A 214 7.28 4.19 -3.47
N PRO A 215 8.11 3.16 -3.24
CA PRO A 215 9.03 2.64 -4.25
C PRO A 215 8.27 2.18 -5.51
N TYR A 216 8.91 2.24 -6.68
CA TYR A 216 8.31 1.93 -7.99
C TYR A 216 7.71 0.51 -8.09
N PHE A 217 8.09 -0.39 -7.23
CA PHE A 217 7.62 -1.78 -7.18
C PHE A 217 6.48 -2.02 -6.16
N LYS A 218 6.14 -1.00 -5.33
CA LYS A 218 5.06 -1.09 -4.34
C LYS A 218 3.77 -0.50 -4.89
N PHE A 219 2.66 -1.20 -4.64
CA PHE A 219 1.32 -0.78 -5.03
C PHE A 219 0.40 -0.72 -3.81
N PRO A 220 -0.22 0.45 -3.51
CA PRO A 220 -1.08 0.61 -2.34
C PRO A 220 -2.49 0.10 -2.61
N TYR A 221 -3.12 -0.50 -1.59
CA TYR A 221 -4.53 -0.84 -1.61
C TYR A 221 -5.14 -0.78 -0.20
N LEU A 222 -6.45 -0.57 -0.11
CA LEU A 222 -7.15 -0.62 1.16
C LEU A 222 -7.37 -2.07 1.58
N TYR A 223 -6.82 -2.46 2.73
CA TYR A 223 -6.82 -3.85 3.21
C TYR A 223 -8.22 -4.41 3.41
N SER A 224 -9.13 -3.62 3.94
CA SER A 224 -10.50 -4.08 4.24
C SER A 224 -11.52 -3.00 3.86
N PRO A 225 -11.80 -2.78 2.56
CA PRO A 225 -12.65 -1.69 2.10
C PRO A 225 -14.09 -1.79 2.62
N PHE A 226 -14.62 -3.00 2.79
CA PHE A 226 -16.00 -3.20 3.26
C PHE A 226 -16.19 -2.91 4.76
N SER A 227 -15.14 -3.03 5.55
CA SER A 227 -15.19 -2.74 6.98
C SER A 227 -14.80 -1.30 7.34
N ILE A 228 -14.46 -0.47 6.36
CA ILE A 228 -13.98 0.89 6.62
C ILE A 228 -15.01 1.72 7.40
N SER A 229 -16.30 1.58 7.08
CA SER A 229 -17.37 2.30 7.79
C SER A 229 -17.47 1.92 9.26
N SER A 230 -17.17 0.67 9.63
CA SER A 230 -17.14 0.23 11.02
C SER A 230 -15.95 0.78 11.80
N ARG A 231 -14.95 1.30 11.13
CA ARG A 231 -13.75 1.94 11.70
C ARG A 231 -13.89 3.46 11.82
N ILE A 232 -15.04 4.02 11.47
CA ILE A 232 -15.33 5.45 11.57
C ILE A 232 -16.37 5.66 12.67
N LYS A 233 -16.05 6.48 13.66
CA LYS A 233 -16.93 6.86 14.75
C LYS A 233 -17.26 8.33 14.69
N VAL A 234 -18.52 8.69 14.50
CA VAL A 234 -18.99 10.08 14.49
C VAL A 234 -19.51 10.45 15.86
N ILE A 235 -18.89 11.45 16.47
CA ILE A 235 -19.24 11.97 17.79
C ILE A 235 -19.75 13.41 17.68
N ASP A 236 -20.59 13.80 18.60
CA ASP A 236 -20.99 15.21 18.79
C ASP A 236 -19.93 15.92 19.64
N GLU A 237 -19.83 17.22 19.43
CA GLU A 237 -18.94 18.09 20.18
C GLU A 237 -19.38 18.24 21.64
#